data_402bc6184b99fdae96c8a325c96dc678
#
_entry.id   402bc6184b99fdae96c8a325c96dc678
#
_cell.length_a   1.000
_cell.length_b   1.000
_cell.length_c   1.000
_cell.angle_alpha   90.00
_cell.angle_beta   90.00
_cell.angle_gamma   90.00
#
_symmetry.space_group_name_H-M   'P 1'
#
loop_
_entity.id
_entity.type
_entity.pdbx_description
1 polymer ?
#
loop_
_entity_poly.entity_id
_entity_poly.type
_entity_poly.pdbx_seq_one_letter_code
_entity_poly.pdbx_strand_id
1 'polypeptide(L)'
;MSKLSVGKEEVLSIVKAARARGAHVLISAITLTEVLRGGPRDAEVHRVLARITVVPVSPEIARASGELLGRAGLSGHRCAIDAVVAQTALRQERPVLLLTSDLDDMHRLVEEPDRPKHERVAVVHV
;
A
#
# COMPACT_ATOMS: atom_id res chain seq x y z
N MET A 1 9.55 14.78 10.25
CA MET A 1 9.72 14.49 9.49
C MET A 1 9.38 14.15 8.53
N SER A 2 9.12 14.38 8.21
CA SER A 2 8.81 13.91 7.28
C SER A 2 9.57 13.50 6.69
N LYS A 3 10.21 13.90 6.84
CA LYS A 3 11.10 13.41 6.36
C LYS A 3 11.02 12.18 5.85
N LEU A 4 10.18 11.63 6.13
CA LEU A 4 9.89 10.32 5.69
C LEU A 4 9.16 10.28 4.36
N SER A 5 8.76 11.43 3.83
CA SER A 5 8.14 11.40 2.52
C SER A 5 9.23 11.38 1.45
N VAL A 6 9.05 10.49 0.48
CA VAL A 6 9.97 10.29 -0.63
C VAL A 6 9.49 11.12 -1.81
N GLY A 7 10.38 11.78 -2.52
CA GLY A 7 10.03 12.54 -3.71
C GLY A 7 9.45 11.63 -4.79
N LYS A 8 8.60 12.17 -5.66
CA LYS A 8 7.92 11.35 -6.66
C LYS A 8 8.89 10.70 -7.66
N GLU A 9 9.99 11.37 -7.98
CA GLU A 9 10.99 10.76 -8.85
C GLU A 9 11.66 9.57 -8.17
N GLU A 10 11.88 9.68 -6.86
CA GLU A 10 12.44 8.58 -6.08
C GLU A 10 11.47 7.42 -6.02
N VAL A 11 10.18 7.70 -5.85
CA VAL A 11 9.15 6.66 -5.87
C VAL A 11 9.17 5.95 -7.23
N LEU A 12 9.23 6.70 -8.33
CA LEU A 12 9.29 6.11 -9.67
C LEU A 12 10.50 5.20 -9.83
N SER A 13 11.66 5.59 -9.28
CA SER A 13 12.85 4.75 -9.33
C SER A 13 12.67 3.46 -8.55
N ILE A 14 12.07 3.55 -7.37
CA ILE A 14 11.80 2.36 -6.54
C ILE A 14 10.83 1.42 -7.26
N VAL A 15 9.77 1.97 -7.85
CA VAL A 15 8.79 1.19 -8.60
C VAL A 15 9.46 0.47 -9.76
N LYS A 16 10.28 1.18 -10.52
CA LYS A 16 10.98 0.62 -11.66
C LYS A 16 11.89 -0.53 -11.25
N ALA A 17 12.66 -0.34 -10.18
CA ALA A 17 13.55 -1.38 -9.68
C ALA A 17 12.78 -2.60 -9.17
N ALA A 18 11.66 -2.39 -8.48
CA ALA A 18 10.84 -3.48 -7.98
C ALA A 18 10.25 -4.30 -9.13
N ARG A 19 9.73 -3.62 -10.15
CA ARG A 19 9.17 -4.29 -11.32
C ARG A 19 10.23 -5.10 -12.06
N ALA A 20 11.45 -4.57 -12.16
CA ALA A 20 12.54 -5.28 -12.80
C ALA A 20 12.89 -6.57 -12.08
N ARG A 21 12.63 -6.64 -10.78
CA ARG A 21 12.84 -7.87 -9.98
C ARG A 21 11.63 -8.79 -9.96
N GLY A 22 10.60 -8.47 -10.73
CA GLY A 22 9.41 -9.30 -10.79
C GLY A 22 8.41 -9.07 -9.67
N ALA A 23 8.53 -7.99 -8.92
CA ALA A 23 7.58 -7.68 -7.85
C ALA A 23 6.26 -7.16 -8.41
N HIS A 24 5.18 -7.48 -7.72
CA HIS A 24 3.88 -6.89 -8.00
C HIS A 24 3.82 -5.55 -7.26
N VAL A 25 3.77 -4.45 -8.01
CA VAL A 25 3.74 -3.12 -7.45
C VAL A 25 2.32 -2.61 -7.50
N LEU A 26 1.76 -2.26 -6.35
CA LEU A 26 0.34 -1.96 -6.29
C LEU A 26 0.00 -0.89 -5.26
N ILE A 27 -1.21 -0.38 -5.41
CA ILE A 27 -1.83 0.56 -4.48
C ILE A 27 -3.29 0.16 -4.37
N SER A 28 -3.88 0.29 -3.18
CA SER A 28 -5.30 0.07 -3.02
C SER A 28 -6.08 1.25 -3.63
N ALA A 29 -7.20 0.96 -4.28
CA ALA A 29 -8.05 2.00 -4.82
C ALA A 29 -8.49 3.01 -3.73
N ILE A 30 -8.66 2.56 -2.50
CA ILE A 30 -9.07 3.45 -1.41
C ILE A 30 -7.99 4.51 -1.10
N THR A 31 -6.72 4.19 -1.33
CA THR A 31 -5.63 5.14 -1.09
C THR A 31 -5.72 6.35 -2.02
N LEU A 32 -6.36 6.19 -3.18
CA LEU A 32 -6.54 7.31 -4.10
C LEU A 32 -7.31 8.45 -3.45
N THR A 33 -8.21 8.15 -2.53
CA THR A 33 -8.98 9.18 -1.82
C THR A 33 -8.08 10.02 -0.92
N GLU A 34 -6.93 9.51 -0.56
CA GLU A 34 -5.99 10.20 0.32
C GLU A 34 -4.92 10.97 -0.44
N VAL A 35 -4.57 10.52 -1.66
CA VAL A 35 -3.46 11.12 -2.40
C VAL A 35 -3.89 12.03 -3.56
N LEU A 36 -5.13 11.91 -4.04
CA LEU A 36 -5.62 12.75 -5.13
C LEU A 36 -6.54 13.85 -4.60
N ARG A 37 -6.45 15.05 -5.20
CA ARG A 37 -7.29 16.19 -4.80
C ARG A 37 -7.99 16.84 -5.98
N GLY A 38 -7.71 16.41 -7.20
CA GLY A 38 -8.37 16.91 -8.40
C GLY A 38 -7.71 18.13 -9.03
N GLY A 39 -6.55 18.55 -8.53
CA GLY A 39 -5.86 19.72 -9.04
C GLY A 39 -4.59 19.38 -9.81
N PRO A 40 -3.87 20.42 -10.29
CA PRO A 40 -2.64 20.21 -11.08
C PRO A 40 -1.54 19.47 -10.33
N ARG A 41 -1.53 19.51 -9.01
CA ARG A 41 -0.54 18.80 -8.20
C ARG A 41 -0.63 17.30 -8.36
N ASP A 42 -1.78 16.80 -8.78
CA ASP A 42 -2.00 15.38 -8.95
C ASP A 42 -1.23 14.81 -10.14
N ALA A 43 -0.67 15.65 -11.00
CA ALA A 43 0.04 15.18 -12.19
C ALA A 43 1.16 14.20 -11.84
N GLU A 44 1.93 14.48 -10.79
CA GLU A 44 3.02 13.58 -10.40
C GLU A 44 2.49 12.26 -9.83
N VAL A 45 1.39 12.32 -9.08
CA VAL A 45 0.75 11.11 -8.59
C VAL A 45 0.25 10.26 -9.74
N HIS A 46 -0.39 10.89 -10.73
CA HIS A 46 -0.87 10.16 -11.91
C HIS A 46 0.26 9.49 -12.67
N ARG A 47 1.44 10.11 -12.72
CA ARG A 47 2.61 9.50 -13.36
C ARG A 47 3.00 8.20 -12.67
N VAL A 48 2.97 8.20 -11.34
CA VAL A 48 3.25 6.98 -10.56
C VAL A 48 2.16 5.94 -10.81
N LEU A 49 0.89 6.36 -10.73
CA LEU A 49 -0.24 5.45 -10.89
C LEU A 49 -0.25 4.76 -12.25
N ALA A 50 0.26 5.42 -13.28
CA ALA A 50 0.32 4.84 -14.63
C ALA A 50 1.28 3.65 -14.71
N ARG A 51 2.14 3.47 -13.72
CA ARG A 51 3.18 2.43 -13.72
C ARG A 51 2.88 1.27 -12.79
N ILE A 52 1.78 1.32 -12.06
CA ILE A 52 1.47 0.34 -11.03
C ILE A 52 0.04 -0.16 -11.20
N THR A 53 -0.30 -1.19 -10.43
CA THR A 53 -1.65 -1.74 -10.44
C THR A 53 -2.47 -1.09 -9.33
N VAL A 54 -3.64 -0.57 -9.70
CA VAL A 54 -4.61 -0.06 -8.72
C VAL A 54 -5.58 -1.20 -8.44
N VAL A 55 -5.59 -1.70 -7.22
CA VAL A 55 -6.40 -2.86 -6.84
C VAL A 55 -7.72 -2.38 -6.23
N PRO A 56 -8.86 -2.79 -6.78
CA PRO A 56 -10.16 -2.38 -6.23
C PRO A 56 -10.41 -3.01 -4.86
N VAL A 57 -11.25 -2.35 -4.07
CA VAL A 57 -11.68 -2.89 -2.78
C VAL A 57 -12.85 -3.83 -3.04
N SER A 58 -12.59 -5.13 -3.02
CA SER A 58 -13.61 -6.14 -3.24
C SER A 58 -14.33 -6.50 -1.94
N PRO A 59 -15.50 -7.15 -2.02
CA PRO A 59 -16.15 -7.66 -0.81
C PRO A 59 -15.26 -8.59 -0.01
N GLU A 60 -14.44 -9.42 -0.67
CA GLU A 60 -13.54 -10.34 -0.01
C GLU A 60 -12.47 -9.60 0.77
N ILE A 61 -11.89 -8.55 0.18
CA ILE A 61 -10.90 -7.71 0.86
C ILE A 61 -11.55 -7.00 2.05
N ALA A 62 -12.77 -6.49 1.87
CA ALA A 62 -13.46 -5.79 2.95
C ALA A 62 -13.73 -6.71 4.14
N ARG A 63 -14.17 -7.94 3.89
CA ARG A 63 -14.40 -8.91 4.96
C ARG A 63 -13.12 -9.28 5.68
N ALA A 64 -12.07 -9.57 4.92
CA ALA A 64 -10.77 -9.93 5.49
C ALA A 64 -10.19 -8.79 6.32
N SER A 65 -10.46 -7.54 5.91
CA SER A 65 -10.02 -6.36 6.64
C SER A 65 -10.70 -6.26 8.00
N GLY A 66 -12.01 -6.52 8.05
CA GLY A 66 -12.75 -6.54 9.30
C GLY A 66 -12.23 -7.62 10.24
N GLU A 67 -11.93 -8.80 9.70
CA GLU A 67 -11.38 -9.89 10.49
C GLU A 67 -9.99 -9.53 11.04
N LEU A 68 -9.17 -8.87 10.23
CA LEU A 68 -7.85 -8.41 10.67
C LEU A 68 -7.97 -7.45 11.85
N LEU A 69 -8.90 -6.50 11.76
CA LEU A 69 -9.14 -5.55 12.86
C LEU A 69 -9.57 -6.26 14.12
N GLY A 70 -10.45 -7.25 13.99
CA GLY A 70 -10.90 -8.03 15.15
C GLY A 70 -9.78 -8.79 15.83
N ARG A 71 -8.93 -9.45 15.02
CA ARG A 71 -7.80 -10.20 15.57
C ARG A 71 -6.76 -9.29 16.24
N ALA A 72 -6.57 -8.11 15.67
CA ALA A 72 -5.59 -7.15 16.17
C ALA A 72 -6.12 -6.31 17.34
N GLY A 73 -7.43 -6.40 17.64
CA GLY A 73 -8.04 -5.59 18.69
C GLY A 73 -8.07 -4.11 18.37
N LEU A 74 -8.14 -3.76 17.08
CA LEU A 74 -8.09 -2.38 16.63
C LEU A 74 -9.48 -1.83 16.37
N SER A 75 -9.61 -0.50 16.50
CA SER A 75 -10.87 0.19 16.23
C SER A 75 -11.14 0.23 14.73
N GLY A 76 -12.30 -0.30 14.32
CA GLY A 76 -12.71 -0.24 12.92
C GLY A 76 -12.90 1.17 12.41
N HIS A 77 -13.36 2.08 13.28
CA HIS A 77 -13.58 3.46 12.89
C HIS A 77 -12.26 4.18 12.53
N ARG A 78 -11.19 3.92 13.28
CA ARG A 78 -9.91 4.60 13.08
C ARG A 78 -8.99 3.90 12.11
N CYS A 79 -9.10 2.58 12.02
CA CYS A 79 -8.12 1.76 11.32
C CYS A 79 -8.67 1.05 10.08
N ALA A 80 -9.93 1.31 9.72
CA ALA A 80 -10.57 0.59 8.63
C ALA A 80 -9.84 0.74 7.30
N ILE A 81 -9.46 1.96 6.95
CA ILE A 81 -8.78 2.22 5.67
C ILE A 81 -7.43 1.51 5.66
N ASP A 82 -6.67 1.62 6.75
CA ASP A 82 -5.37 0.97 6.85
C ASP A 82 -5.47 -0.55 6.75
N ALA A 83 -6.51 -1.13 7.36
CA ALA A 83 -6.73 -2.56 7.27
C ALA A 83 -7.04 -3.00 5.84
N VAL A 84 -7.84 -2.22 5.12
CA VAL A 84 -8.15 -2.51 3.71
C VAL A 84 -6.88 -2.46 2.87
N VAL A 85 -6.05 -1.45 3.09
CA VAL A 85 -4.79 -1.30 2.34
C VAL A 85 -3.86 -2.49 2.63
N ALA A 86 -3.72 -2.86 3.91
CA ALA A 86 -2.89 -3.98 4.30
C ALA A 86 -3.37 -5.30 3.68
N GLN A 87 -4.66 -5.58 3.76
CA GLN A 87 -5.22 -6.82 3.22
C GLN A 87 -5.07 -6.87 1.70
N THR A 88 -5.17 -5.74 1.03
CA THR A 88 -4.96 -5.68 -0.41
C THR A 88 -3.58 -6.24 -0.77
N ALA A 89 -2.55 -5.86 -0.03
CA ALA A 89 -1.19 -6.32 -0.30
C ALA A 89 -0.97 -7.75 0.16
N LEU A 90 -1.47 -8.10 1.34
CA LEU A 90 -1.25 -9.44 1.92
C LEU A 90 -1.83 -10.56 1.08
N ARG A 91 -2.83 -10.28 0.26
CA ARG A 91 -3.50 -11.27 -0.57
C ARG A 91 -2.86 -11.42 -1.95
N GLN A 92 -1.79 -10.69 -2.24
CA GLN A 92 -1.13 -10.75 -3.54
C GLN A 92 0.01 -11.77 -3.54
N GLU A 93 0.36 -12.24 -4.73
CA GLU A 93 1.53 -13.11 -4.88
C GLU A 93 2.81 -12.31 -4.63
N ARG A 94 3.74 -12.94 -3.95
CA ARG A 94 4.99 -12.29 -3.56
C ARG A 94 6.05 -12.40 -4.66
N PRO A 95 6.96 -11.48 -4.76
CA PRO A 95 7.14 -10.31 -3.89
C PRO A 95 6.17 -9.18 -4.23
N VAL A 96 5.85 -8.36 -3.21
CA VAL A 96 4.90 -7.24 -3.34
C VAL A 96 5.53 -5.96 -2.83
N LEU A 97 5.35 -4.89 -3.60
CA LEU A 97 5.65 -3.53 -3.13
C LEU A 97 4.33 -2.76 -3.07
N LEU A 98 3.97 -2.32 -1.88
CA LEU A 98 2.73 -1.60 -1.63
C LEU A 98 3.02 -0.12 -1.49
N LEU A 99 2.32 0.71 -2.26
CA LEU A 99 2.35 2.15 -2.07
C LEU A 99 1.26 2.54 -1.08
N THR A 100 1.62 3.38 -0.12
CA THR A 100 0.70 3.79 0.95
C THR A 100 0.92 5.24 1.33
N SER A 101 -0.13 5.89 1.83
CA SER A 101 -0.03 7.24 2.37
C SER A 101 0.31 7.24 3.87
N ASP A 102 0.32 6.06 4.52
CA ASP A 102 0.60 5.92 5.95
C ASP A 102 1.60 4.80 6.18
N LEU A 103 2.87 5.17 6.17
CA LEU A 103 3.95 4.20 6.24
C LEU A 103 4.06 3.51 7.61
N ASP A 104 3.92 4.30 8.68
CA ASP A 104 4.14 3.77 10.03
C ASP A 104 3.14 2.70 10.42
N ASP A 105 1.85 2.99 10.26
CA ASP A 105 0.83 2.00 10.58
C ASP A 105 0.89 0.81 9.65
N MET A 106 1.26 1.05 8.40
CA MET A 106 1.28 -0.03 7.42
C MET A 106 2.35 -1.07 7.72
N HIS A 107 3.53 -0.65 8.20
CA HIS A 107 4.57 -1.60 8.59
C HIS A 107 4.06 -2.63 9.60
N ARG A 108 3.26 -2.20 10.57
CA ARG A 108 2.71 -3.11 11.57
C ARG A 108 1.66 -4.04 10.98
N LEU A 109 0.81 -3.50 10.12
CA LEU A 109 -0.34 -4.26 9.61
C LEU A 109 0.04 -5.30 8.56
N VAL A 110 1.15 -5.11 7.85
CA VAL A 110 1.61 -6.09 6.87
C VAL A 110 2.70 -7.01 7.41
N GLU A 111 3.01 -6.91 8.70
CA GLU A 111 4.07 -7.72 9.31
C GLU A 111 3.75 -9.21 9.25
N GLU A 112 4.70 -9.97 8.76
CA GLU A 112 4.58 -11.42 8.66
C GLU A 112 5.87 -12.05 9.18
N PRO A 113 6.05 -12.11 10.50
CA PRO A 113 7.33 -12.56 11.07
C PRO A 113 7.70 -14.00 10.71
N ASP A 114 6.71 -14.82 10.35
CA ASP A 114 6.96 -16.22 9.98
C ASP A 114 7.44 -16.37 8.54
N ARG A 115 7.39 -15.33 7.72
CA ARG A 115 7.86 -15.39 6.34
C ARG A 115 9.29 -14.92 6.23
N PRO A 116 10.08 -15.48 5.31
CA PRO A 116 11.41 -14.93 5.01
C PRO A 116 11.29 -13.48 4.58
N LYS A 117 12.30 -12.69 4.90
CA LYS A 117 12.27 -11.25 4.67
C LYS A 117 11.96 -10.89 3.21
N HIS A 118 12.52 -11.64 2.26
CA HIS A 118 12.32 -11.35 0.84
C HIS A 118 10.92 -11.70 0.33
N GLU A 119 10.12 -12.41 1.14
CA GLU A 119 8.74 -12.75 0.81
C GLU A 119 7.73 -11.89 1.55
N ARG A 120 8.19 -10.92 2.34
CA ARG A 120 7.29 -10.01 3.05
C ARG A 120 6.89 -8.86 2.16
N VAL A 121 5.73 -8.28 2.46
CA VAL A 121 5.29 -7.08 1.76
C VAL A 121 6.23 -5.93 2.09
N ALA A 122 6.78 -5.29 1.06
CA ALA A 122 7.55 -4.06 1.23
C ALA A 122 6.61 -2.88 1.01
N VAL A 123 6.84 -1.78 1.72
CA VAL A 123 5.99 -0.60 1.64
C VAL A 123 6.81 0.63 1.29
N VAL A 124 6.19 1.57 0.55
CA VAL A 124 6.80 2.84 0.22
C VAL A 124 5.74 3.93 0.29
N HIS A 125 6.14 5.09 0.77
CA HIS A 125 5.24 6.24 0.91
C HIS A 125 5.03 6.93 -0.45
N VAL A 126 3.76 7.24 -0.73
CA VAL A 126 3.40 7.96 -1.96
C VAL A 126 2.79 9.33 -1.67
#